data_bb2ad4c1e6f7f48ac1a68055e07bdc9d
#
_entry.id   bb2ad4c1e6f7f48ac1a68055e07bdc9d
#
_cell.length_a   1.000
_cell.length_b   1.000
_cell.length_c   1.000
_cell.angle_alpha   90.00
_cell.angle_beta   90.00
_cell.angle_gamma   90.00
#
_symmetry.space_group_name_H-M   'P 1'
#
loop_
_entity.id
_entity.type
_entity.pdbx_description
1 polymer ?
#
loop_
_entity_poly.entity_id
_entity_poly.type
_entity_poly.pdbx_seq_one_letter_code
_entity_poly.pdbx_strand_id
1 'polypeptide(L)'
;MKFVDELMDKRMFYLAFMILYWTGIRIGELLALTPRDIDLAKHTISITKSYQRLGKKDVVTEPKTSKSKRVIHIPEFLVADIQDYISSIYEIKDTDRLFPFTKYFLEHEMKRGVKASGVKKIRIHDLRHSHASLLVELGFSPLEIAERLGHEKIETTLNTYSHLYPNKQQRLADRLEKEYKEELA
;
A
#
# COMPACT_ATOMS: atom_id res chain seq x y z
N MET A 1 -7.50 -7.12 12.36
CA MET A 1 -7.74 -8.44 11.72
C MET A 1 -9.21 -8.67 11.39
N LYS A 2 -10.21 -8.37 12.26
CA LYS A 2 -11.66 -8.64 12.01
C LYS A 2 -12.18 -8.31 10.58
N PHE A 3 -11.76 -7.21 9.97
CA PHE A 3 -12.18 -6.84 8.62
C PHE A 3 -11.62 -7.81 7.56
N VAL A 4 -10.39 -8.25 7.74
CA VAL A 4 -9.69 -9.15 6.81
C VAL A 4 -10.30 -10.54 6.87
N ASP A 5 -10.66 -11.00 8.09
CA ASP A 5 -11.28 -12.30 8.30
C ASP A 5 -12.61 -12.44 7.55
N GLU A 6 -13.40 -11.33 7.45
CA GLU A 6 -14.66 -11.26 6.71
C GLU A 6 -14.52 -11.29 5.17
N LEU A 7 -13.28 -11.25 4.68
CA LEU A 7 -12.97 -11.29 3.24
C LEU A 7 -12.27 -12.57 2.81
N MET A 8 -11.96 -13.48 3.74
CA MET A 8 -11.18 -14.70 3.44
C MET A 8 -11.88 -15.62 2.44
N ASP A 9 -13.21 -15.64 2.41
CA ASP A 9 -14.01 -16.35 1.41
C ASP A 9 -13.96 -15.72 0.01
N LYS A 10 -13.49 -14.46 -0.07
CA LYS A 10 -13.37 -13.68 -1.31
C LYS A 10 -11.92 -13.31 -1.57
N ARG A 11 -11.10 -14.30 -1.84
CA ARG A 11 -9.64 -14.25 -1.96
C ARG A 11 -9.12 -13.04 -2.75
N MET A 12 -9.77 -12.70 -3.86
CA MET A 12 -9.40 -11.55 -4.70
C MET A 12 -9.52 -10.21 -3.95
N PHE A 13 -10.60 -10.00 -3.19
CA PHE A 13 -10.79 -8.77 -2.43
C PHE A 13 -9.91 -8.73 -1.19
N TYR A 14 -9.74 -9.87 -0.51
CA TYR A 14 -8.78 -10.02 0.57
C TYR A 14 -7.40 -9.53 0.14
N LEU A 15 -6.86 -10.12 -0.94
CA LEU A 15 -5.53 -9.76 -1.44
C LEU A 15 -5.46 -8.29 -1.90
N ALA A 16 -6.50 -7.77 -2.56
CA ALA A 16 -6.55 -6.37 -2.97
C ALA A 16 -6.41 -5.42 -1.76
N PHE A 17 -7.11 -5.69 -0.65
CA PHE A 17 -7.00 -4.88 0.57
C PHE A 17 -5.66 -5.08 1.28
N MET A 18 -5.12 -6.31 1.30
CA MET A 18 -3.78 -6.59 1.85
C MET A 18 -2.71 -5.80 1.10
N ILE A 19 -2.71 -5.82 -0.23
CA ILE A 19 -1.76 -5.05 -1.03
C ILE A 19 -1.92 -3.55 -0.75
N LEU A 20 -3.15 -3.00 -0.75
CA LEU A 20 -3.38 -1.58 -0.47
C LEU A 20 -2.85 -1.16 0.91
N TYR A 21 -3.10 -1.97 1.94
CA TYR A 21 -2.67 -1.66 3.29
C TYR A 21 -1.16 -1.78 3.47
N TRP A 22 -0.55 -2.88 3.02
CA TRP A 22 0.87 -3.16 3.27
C TRP A 22 1.85 -2.47 2.33
N THR A 23 1.35 -1.91 1.22
CA THR A 23 2.20 -1.18 0.26
C THR A 23 1.90 0.30 0.19
N GLY A 24 0.71 0.71 0.58
CA GLY A 24 0.23 2.09 0.47
C GLY A 24 0.03 2.58 -0.97
N ILE A 25 -0.02 1.70 -1.98
CA ILE A 25 -0.27 2.09 -3.37
C ILE A 25 -1.65 2.70 -3.56
N ARG A 26 -1.82 3.46 -4.62
CA ARG A 26 -3.13 4.05 -4.98
C ARG A 26 -4.04 2.97 -5.56
N ILE A 27 -5.36 3.12 -5.37
CA ILE A 27 -6.35 2.17 -5.92
C ILE A 27 -6.20 1.99 -7.43
N GLY A 28 -5.92 3.06 -8.19
CA GLY A 28 -5.69 2.97 -9.63
C GLY A 28 -4.42 2.19 -9.97
N GLU A 29 -3.37 2.29 -9.16
CA GLU A 29 -2.14 1.52 -9.29
C GLU A 29 -2.44 0.03 -9.04
N LEU A 30 -3.14 -0.31 -7.95
CA LEU A 30 -3.59 -1.67 -7.66
C LEU A 30 -4.38 -2.28 -8.84
N LEU A 31 -5.39 -1.57 -9.34
CA LEU A 31 -6.27 -2.07 -10.39
C LEU A 31 -5.57 -2.21 -11.76
N ALA A 32 -4.38 -1.63 -11.91
CA ALA A 32 -3.56 -1.77 -13.10
C ALA A 32 -2.54 -2.92 -13.00
N LEU A 33 -2.34 -3.52 -11.81
CA LEU A 33 -1.35 -4.58 -11.63
C LEU A 33 -1.62 -5.81 -12.49
N THR A 34 -0.55 -6.35 -13.05
CA THR A 34 -0.51 -7.58 -13.84
C THR A 34 0.55 -8.51 -13.25
N PRO A 35 0.57 -9.83 -13.56
CA PRO A 35 1.63 -10.73 -13.11
C PRO A 35 3.03 -10.20 -13.43
N ARG A 36 3.22 -9.57 -14.60
CA ARG A 36 4.49 -8.98 -15.03
C ARG A 36 5.04 -7.87 -14.11
N ASP A 37 4.17 -7.24 -13.32
CA ASP A 37 4.60 -6.18 -12.39
C ASP A 37 5.12 -6.75 -11.06
N ILE A 38 5.00 -8.07 -10.84
CA ILE A 38 5.37 -8.77 -9.60
C ILE A 38 6.63 -9.59 -9.85
N ASP A 39 7.69 -9.32 -9.09
CA ASP A 39 8.89 -10.16 -9.04
C ASP A 39 8.88 -10.92 -7.71
N LEU A 40 8.40 -12.17 -7.75
CA LEU A 40 8.29 -13.02 -6.57
C LEU A 40 9.66 -13.37 -5.98
N ALA A 41 10.70 -13.49 -6.82
CA ALA A 41 12.05 -13.83 -6.37
C ALA A 41 12.75 -12.66 -5.67
N LYS A 42 12.48 -11.43 -6.12
CA LYS A 42 13.02 -10.21 -5.50
C LYS A 42 12.09 -9.61 -4.45
N HIS A 43 10.91 -10.20 -4.23
CA HIS A 43 9.88 -9.68 -3.34
C HIS A 43 9.52 -8.21 -3.65
N THR A 44 9.25 -7.91 -4.93
CA THR A 44 8.96 -6.53 -5.35
C THR A 44 7.70 -6.41 -6.21
N ILE A 45 7.09 -5.23 -6.14
CA ILE A 45 6.02 -4.79 -7.02
C ILE A 45 6.47 -3.54 -7.77
N SER A 46 6.41 -3.56 -9.10
CA SER A 46 6.72 -2.43 -9.97
C SER A 46 5.47 -1.60 -10.24
N ILE A 47 5.45 -0.36 -9.80
CA ILE A 47 4.35 0.57 -10.03
C ILE A 47 4.70 1.44 -11.24
N THR A 48 4.16 1.11 -12.40
CA THR A 48 4.47 1.78 -13.68
C THR A 48 3.24 2.31 -14.40
N LYS A 49 2.05 2.00 -13.91
CA LYS A 49 0.78 2.32 -14.56
C LYS A 49 -0.36 2.50 -13.57
N SER A 50 -1.45 3.12 -14.02
CA SER A 50 -2.65 3.35 -13.22
C SER A 50 -3.89 3.15 -14.08
N TYR A 51 -4.85 2.43 -13.54
CA TYR A 51 -6.16 2.20 -14.16
C TYR A 51 -7.18 3.23 -13.69
N GLN A 52 -7.99 3.67 -14.62
CA GLN A 52 -9.18 4.45 -14.36
C GLN A 52 -10.30 4.09 -15.35
N ARG A 53 -11.54 4.27 -14.96
CA ARG A 53 -12.70 4.11 -15.83
C ARG A 53 -13.26 5.47 -16.17
N LEU A 54 -13.17 5.83 -17.45
CA LEU A 54 -13.70 7.09 -18.00
C LEU A 54 -14.98 6.79 -18.77
N GLY A 55 -16.11 7.19 -18.21
CA GLY A 55 -17.41 6.79 -18.72
C GLY A 55 -17.58 5.27 -18.65
N LYS A 56 -17.71 4.61 -19.81
CA LYS A 56 -17.81 3.14 -19.92
C LYS A 56 -16.53 2.47 -20.42
N LYS A 57 -15.44 3.23 -20.63
CA LYS A 57 -14.17 2.72 -21.17
C LYS A 57 -13.13 2.56 -20.05
N ASP A 58 -12.49 1.41 -20.03
CA ASP A 58 -11.35 1.13 -19.16
C ASP A 58 -10.08 1.70 -19.81
N VAL A 59 -9.34 2.51 -19.06
CA VAL A 59 -8.14 3.18 -19.53
C VAL A 59 -7.00 2.90 -18.54
N VAL A 60 -5.90 2.39 -19.04
CA VAL A 60 -4.65 2.25 -18.30
C VAL A 60 -3.67 3.28 -18.85
N THR A 61 -3.15 4.13 -17.98
CA THR A 61 -2.22 5.21 -18.32
C THR A 61 -0.93 5.06 -17.54
N GLU A 62 0.14 5.62 -18.08
CA GLU A 62 1.35 5.84 -17.28
C GLU A 62 1.09 6.86 -16.17
N PRO A 63 1.83 6.80 -15.06
CA PRO A 63 1.76 7.81 -14.02
C PRO A 63 2.15 9.19 -14.56
N LYS A 64 1.51 10.24 -14.03
CA LYS A 64 1.72 11.62 -14.48
C LYS A 64 3.13 12.15 -14.22
N THR A 65 3.85 11.59 -13.25
CA THR A 65 5.20 12.03 -12.86
C THR A 65 6.17 10.87 -12.81
N SER A 66 7.46 11.14 -13.04
CA SER A 66 8.53 10.14 -13.00
C SER A 66 8.66 9.49 -11.62
N LYS A 67 8.51 10.24 -10.54
CA LYS A 67 8.56 9.73 -9.15
C LYS A 67 7.39 8.81 -8.79
N SER A 68 6.31 8.84 -9.56
CA SER A 68 5.21 7.89 -9.40
C SER A 68 5.58 6.49 -9.91
N LYS A 69 6.54 6.38 -10.85
CA LYS A 69 7.13 5.10 -11.24
C LYS A 69 8.14 4.68 -10.17
N ARG A 70 7.89 3.56 -9.52
CA ARG A 70 8.72 3.08 -8.41
C ARG A 70 8.61 1.56 -8.26
N VAL A 71 9.60 1.00 -7.58
CA VAL A 71 9.59 -0.40 -7.15
C VAL A 71 9.41 -0.43 -5.63
N ILE A 72 8.48 -1.25 -5.16
CA ILE A 72 8.17 -1.40 -3.74
C ILE A 72 8.57 -2.80 -3.30
N HIS A 73 9.46 -2.92 -2.31
CA HIS A 73 9.72 -4.18 -1.62
C HIS A 73 8.54 -4.54 -0.72
N ILE A 74 8.13 -5.81 -0.77
CA ILE A 74 7.00 -6.33 -0.01
C ILE A 74 7.45 -7.46 0.94
N PRO A 75 6.77 -7.61 2.09
CA PRO A 75 7.07 -8.68 3.05
C PRO A 75 6.77 -10.06 2.45
N GLU A 76 7.48 -11.08 2.94
CA GLU A 76 7.37 -12.46 2.47
C GLU A 76 5.95 -13.03 2.55
N PHE A 77 5.20 -12.75 3.61
CA PHE A 77 3.82 -13.21 3.73
C PHE A 77 2.93 -12.67 2.60
N LEU A 78 3.18 -11.42 2.15
CA LEU A 78 2.42 -10.83 1.04
C LEU A 78 2.84 -11.42 -0.31
N VAL A 79 4.11 -11.81 -0.45
CA VAL A 79 4.60 -12.55 -1.62
C VAL A 79 3.88 -13.89 -1.72
N ALA A 80 3.79 -14.64 -0.60
CA ALA A 80 3.08 -15.91 -0.54
C ALA A 80 1.59 -15.78 -0.93
N ASP A 81 0.90 -14.79 -0.36
CA ASP A 81 -0.51 -14.51 -0.70
C ASP A 81 -0.71 -14.18 -2.19
N ILE A 82 0.21 -13.39 -2.77
CA ILE A 82 0.17 -13.02 -4.20
C ILE A 82 0.43 -14.25 -5.07
N GLN A 83 1.45 -15.04 -4.75
CA GLN A 83 1.80 -16.26 -5.48
C GLN A 83 0.64 -17.25 -5.50
N ASP A 84 0.06 -17.50 -4.34
CA ASP A 84 -1.09 -18.35 -4.16
C ASP A 84 -2.30 -17.89 -4.99
N TYR A 85 -2.54 -16.56 -5.00
CA TYR A 85 -3.62 -15.99 -5.77
C TYR A 85 -3.39 -16.13 -7.27
N ILE A 86 -2.20 -15.79 -7.79
CA ILE A 86 -1.85 -15.92 -9.20
C ILE A 86 -1.99 -17.39 -9.64
N SER A 87 -1.50 -18.33 -8.84
CA SER A 87 -1.58 -19.77 -9.12
C SER A 87 -3.02 -20.31 -9.17
N SER A 88 -3.96 -19.61 -8.50
CA SER A 88 -5.38 -19.99 -8.47
C SER A 88 -6.17 -19.49 -9.69
N ILE A 89 -5.61 -18.61 -10.51
CA ILE A 89 -6.29 -18.05 -11.68
C ILE A 89 -5.95 -18.92 -12.90
N TYR A 90 -6.99 -19.48 -13.51
CA TYR A 90 -6.82 -20.30 -14.70
C TYR A 90 -6.34 -19.48 -15.90
N GLU A 91 -5.27 -19.93 -16.56
CA GLU A 91 -4.69 -19.34 -17.79
C GLU A 91 -4.43 -17.82 -17.74
N ILE A 92 -4.08 -17.26 -16.58
CA ILE A 92 -3.72 -15.85 -16.49
C ILE A 92 -2.47 -15.56 -17.33
N LYS A 93 -2.55 -14.53 -18.17
CA LYS A 93 -1.41 -14.04 -18.96
C LYS A 93 -0.66 -12.96 -18.20
N ASP A 94 0.62 -12.80 -18.48
CA ASP A 94 1.48 -11.77 -17.86
C ASP A 94 0.96 -10.35 -18.01
N THR A 95 0.09 -10.10 -19.00
CA THR A 95 -0.50 -8.79 -19.30
C THR A 95 -1.91 -8.61 -18.75
N ASP A 96 -2.54 -9.65 -18.23
CA ASP A 96 -3.89 -9.57 -17.71
C ASP A 96 -3.89 -8.87 -16.35
N ARG A 97 -4.93 -8.07 -16.08
CA ARG A 97 -5.04 -7.43 -14.77
C ARG A 97 -5.34 -8.46 -13.68
N LEU A 98 -4.54 -8.46 -12.61
CA LEU A 98 -4.78 -9.30 -11.42
C LEU A 98 -6.16 -9.03 -10.80
N PHE A 99 -6.63 -7.78 -10.89
CA PHE A 99 -7.89 -7.32 -10.33
C PHE A 99 -8.79 -6.78 -11.43
N PRO A 100 -9.53 -7.65 -12.17
CA PRO A 100 -10.33 -7.25 -13.35
C PRO A 100 -11.68 -6.62 -12.98
N PHE A 101 -11.73 -5.86 -11.90
CA PHE A 101 -12.90 -5.09 -11.46
C PHE A 101 -12.63 -3.60 -11.45
N THR A 102 -13.66 -2.81 -11.17
CA THR A 102 -13.58 -1.35 -11.06
C THR A 102 -13.48 -0.92 -9.60
N LYS A 103 -13.09 0.35 -9.38
CA LYS A 103 -13.08 0.97 -8.05
C LYS A 103 -14.41 0.79 -7.30
N TYR A 104 -15.54 0.87 -8.02
CA TYR A 104 -16.88 0.72 -7.43
C TYR A 104 -17.07 -0.62 -6.69
N PHE A 105 -16.60 -1.72 -7.29
CA PHE A 105 -16.70 -3.04 -6.65
C PHE A 105 -15.88 -3.12 -5.37
N LEU A 106 -14.68 -2.55 -5.38
CA LEU A 106 -13.84 -2.54 -4.19
C LEU A 106 -14.45 -1.65 -3.07
N GLU A 107 -15.05 -0.53 -3.43
CA GLU A 107 -15.78 0.34 -2.49
C GLU A 107 -17.02 -0.37 -1.90
N HIS A 108 -17.69 -1.19 -2.70
CA HIS A 108 -18.83 -1.99 -2.23
C HIS A 108 -18.36 -3.05 -1.23
N GLU A 109 -17.30 -3.79 -1.54
CA GLU A 109 -16.74 -4.79 -0.63
C GLU A 109 -16.18 -4.16 0.65
N MET A 110 -15.58 -2.98 0.60
CA MET A 110 -15.19 -2.22 1.79
C MET A 110 -16.40 -1.95 2.69
N LYS A 111 -17.51 -1.49 2.11
CA LYS A 111 -18.75 -1.23 2.89
C LYS A 111 -19.30 -2.52 3.50
N ARG A 112 -19.28 -3.63 2.75
CA ARG A 112 -19.75 -4.95 3.22
C ARG A 112 -18.89 -5.43 4.39
N GLY A 113 -17.58 -5.45 4.24
CA GLY A 113 -16.65 -5.91 5.28
C GLY A 113 -16.71 -5.04 6.55
N VAL A 114 -16.83 -3.72 6.41
CA VAL A 114 -17.02 -2.79 7.54
C VAL A 114 -18.32 -3.13 8.29
N LYS A 115 -19.43 -3.39 7.57
CA LYS A 115 -20.71 -3.74 8.19
C LYS A 115 -20.63 -5.07 8.92
N ALA A 116 -19.98 -6.07 8.35
CA ALA A 116 -19.87 -7.40 8.93
C ALA A 116 -18.93 -7.42 10.15
N SER A 117 -17.77 -6.75 10.07
CA SER A 117 -16.77 -6.73 11.13
C SER A 117 -17.03 -5.72 12.25
N GLY A 118 -17.94 -4.76 12.04
CA GLY A 118 -18.24 -3.70 12.99
C GLY A 118 -17.13 -2.68 13.21
N VAL A 119 -16.09 -2.68 12.36
CA VAL A 119 -15.00 -1.69 12.45
C VAL A 119 -15.45 -0.31 11.95
N LYS A 120 -14.71 0.73 12.35
CA LYS A 120 -14.96 2.10 11.89
C LYS A 120 -14.93 2.18 10.36
N LYS A 121 -15.93 2.82 9.78
CA LYS A 121 -16.01 3.06 8.34
C LYS A 121 -14.89 4.03 7.91
N ILE A 122 -14.11 3.59 6.92
CA ILE A 122 -13.06 4.39 6.26
C ILE A 122 -13.24 4.32 4.75
N ARG A 123 -12.60 5.23 4.02
CA ARG A 123 -12.51 5.18 2.56
C ARG A 123 -11.33 4.27 2.15
N ILE A 124 -11.35 3.73 0.96
CA ILE A 124 -10.22 2.92 0.45
C ILE A 124 -8.90 3.71 0.48
N HIS A 125 -8.95 5.01 0.16
CA HIS A 125 -7.75 5.86 0.21
C HIS A 125 -7.16 6.00 1.62
N ASP A 126 -7.99 5.85 2.65
CA ASP A 126 -7.54 5.92 4.04
C ASP A 126 -6.64 4.72 4.43
N LEU A 127 -6.68 3.60 3.68
CA LEU A 127 -5.71 2.50 3.83
C LEU A 127 -4.27 2.97 3.56
N ARG A 128 -4.09 3.84 2.57
CA ARG A 128 -2.79 4.46 2.29
C ARG A 128 -2.36 5.41 3.41
N HIS A 129 -3.29 6.17 4.01
CA HIS A 129 -3.00 6.96 5.19
C HIS A 129 -2.63 6.08 6.39
N SER A 130 -3.35 4.97 6.58
CA SER A 130 -3.04 3.99 7.63
C SER A 130 -1.65 3.38 7.45
N HIS A 131 -1.27 3.03 6.21
CA HIS A 131 0.08 2.56 5.90
C HIS A 131 1.16 3.61 6.25
N ALA A 132 0.95 4.86 5.84
CA ALA A 132 1.90 5.93 6.17
C ALA A 132 2.00 6.16 7.67
N SER A 133 0.87 6.14 8.41
CA SER A 133 0.87 6.26 9.87
C SER A 133 1.61 5.12 10.55
N LEU A 134 1.43 3.89 10.07
CA LEU A 134 2.19 2.72 10.54
C LEU A 134 3.69 2.91 10.33
N LEU A 135 4.13 3.41 9.16
CA LEU A 135 5.54 3.66 8.90
C LEU A 135 6.12 4.76 9.82
N VAL A 136 5.34 5.80 10.12
CA VAL A 136 5.72 6.82 11.11
C VAL A 136 5.90 6.21 12.49
N GLU A 137 4.97 5.36 12.92
CA GLU A 137 5.02 4.64 14.21
C GLU A 137 6.24 3.72 14.30
N LEU A 138 6.57 3.03 13.21
CA LEU A 138 7.77 2.19 13.08
C LEU A 138 9.08 2.99 12.99
N GLY A 139 9.02 4.33 12.95
CA GLY A 139 10.18 5.22 13.01
C GLY A 139 10.81 5.56 11.66
N PHE A 140 10.18 5.21 10.54
CA PHE A 140 10.68 5.59 9.21
C PHE A 140 10.62 7.10 8.99
N SER A 141 11.61 7.63 8.28
CA SER A 141 11.71 9.06 7.97
C SER A 141 10.63 9.51 6.97
N PRO A 142 10.26 10.79 6.96
CA PRO A 142 9.34 11.33 5.94
C PRO A 142 9.82 11.14 4.51
N LEU A 143 11.14 11.07 4.28
CA LEU A 143 11.72 10.84 2.96
C LEU A 143 11.44 9.41 2.48
N GLU A 144 11.75 8.40 3.30
CA GLU A 144 11.48 6.98 3.00
C GLU A 144 9.99 6.74 2.74
N ILE A 145 9.12 7.39 3.53
CA ILE A 145 7.67 7.31 3.34
C ILE A 145 7.25 7.97 2.01
N ALA A 146 7.80 9.15 1.68
CA ALA A 146 7.51 9.85 0.44
C ALA A 146 7.91 9.01 -0.79
N GLU A 147 9.10 8.41 -0.78
CA GLU A 147 9.60 7.52 -1.82
C GLU A 147 8.71 6.29 -2.00
N ARG A 148 8.42 5.59 -0.91
CA ARG A 148 7.55 4.41 -0.92
C ARG A 148 6.16 4.71 -1.46
N LEU A 149 5.58 5.83 -1.05
CA LEU A 149 4.27 6.26 -1.51
C LEU A 149 4.29 6.85 -2.94
N GLY A 150 5.43 7.26 -3.47
CA GLY A 150 5.56 7.95 -4.75
C GLY A 150 4.95 9.35 -4.70
N HIS A 151 5.30 10.11 -3.65
CA HIS A 151 5.00 11.54 -3.58
C HIS A 151 6.04 12.32 -4.37
N GLU A 152 5.60 13.21 -5.24
CA GLU A 152 6.51 14.03 -6.04
C GLU A 152 7.33 14.97 -5.18
N LYS A 153 6.70 15.51 -4.13
CA LYS A 153 7.29 16.44 -3.17
C LYS A 153 7.20 15.86 -1.76
N ILE A 154 8.30 15.93 -1.02
CA ILE A 154 8.37 15.48 0.38
C ILE A 154 7.41 16.28 1.26
N GLU A 155 7.14 17.54 0.90
CA GLU A 155 6.20 18.41 1.62
C GLU A 155 4.80 17.80 1.70
N THR A 156 4.40 17.00 0.70
CA THR A 156 3.12 16.28 0.74
C THR A 156 3.07 15.31 1.93
N THR A 157 4.16 14.60 2.18
CA THR A 157 4.28 13.69 3.33
C THR A 157 4.35 14.46 4.64
N LEU A 158 5.19 15.51 4.69
CA LEU A 158 5.35 16.34 5.89
C LEU A 158 4.05 17.02 6.29
N ASN A 159 3.37 17.69 5.36
CA ASN A 159 2.12 18.39 5.65
C ASN A 159 1.00 17.45 6.12
N THR A 160 1.00 16.21 5.61
CA THR A 160 -0.04 15.23 5.95
C THR A 160 0.25 14.52 7.28
N TYR A 161 1.52 14.19 7.57
CA TYR A 161 1.88 13.26 8.65
C TYR A 161 2.79 13.87 9.72
N SER A 162 3.19 15.16 9.62
CA SER A 162 4.09 15.79 10.61
C SER A 162 3.55 15.77 12.04
N HIS A 163 2.23 15.84 12.20
CA HIS A 163 1.56 15.77 13.48
C HIS A 163 1.70 14.42 14.19
N LEU A 164 2.06 13.35 13.44
CA LEU A 164 2.32 12.01 13.97
C LEU A 164 3.76 11.83 14.48
N TYR A 165 4.61 12.84 14.38
CA TYR A 165 5.96 12.85 14.93
C TYR A 165 6.05 13.73 16.20
N PRO A 166 5.38 13.37 17.31
CA PRO A 166 5.47 14.14 18.55
C PRO A 166 6.86 14.03 19.18
N ASN A 167 7.25 15.02 19.94
CA ASN A 167 8.43 15.01 20.82
C ASN A 167 9.78 14.71 20.13
N LYS A 168 9.96 15.14 18.87
CA LYS A 168 11.21 14.92 18.14
C LYS A 168 12.45 15.42 18.89
N GLN A 169 12.37 16.57 19.50
CA GLN A 169 13.49 17.19 20.25
C GLN A 169 13.83 16.38 21.50
N GLN A 170 12.83 15.91 22.24
CA GLN A 170 13.08 15.06 23.42
C GLN A 170 13.70 13.74 23.02
N ARG A 171 13.16 13.05 22.03
CA ARG A 171 13.71 11.79 21.49
C ARG A 171 15.14 11.94 20.98
N LEU A 172 15.47 13.09 20.37
CA LEU A 172 16.81 13.41 19.93
C LEU A 172 17.77 13.53 21.13
N ALA A 173 17.37 14.31 22.15
CA ALA A 173 18.15 14.48 23.36
C ALA A 173 18.40 13.15 24.09
N ASP A 174 17.33 12.35 24.27
CA ASP A 174 17.42 11.03 24.93
C ASP A 174 18.37 10.08 24.19
N ARG A 175 18.36 10.11 22.85
CA ARG A 175 19.24 9.29 22.02
C ARG A 175 20.70 9.75 22.08
N LEU A 176 20.93 11.05 22.06
CA LEU A 176 22.28 11.62 22.23
C LEU A 176 22.86 11.28 23.59
N GLU A 177 22.06 11.34 24.66
CA GLU A 177 22.50 10.96 25.99
C GLU A 177 22.83 9.46 26.10
N LYS A 178 22.05 8.61 25.41
CA LYS A 178 22.35 7.18 25.36
C LYS A 178 23.68 6.90 24.64
N GLU A 179 23.90 7.46 23.45
CA GLU A 179 25.16 7.33 22.72
C GLU A 179 26.37 7.78 23.55
N TYR A 180 26.24 8.94 24.23
CA TYR A 180 27.30 9.45 25.12
C TYR A 180 27.65 8.49 26.25
N LYS A 181 26.63 7.86 26.88
CA LYS A 181 26.85 6.87 27.95
C LYS A 181 27.48 5.57 27.44
N GLU A 182 27.15 5.14 26.21
CA GLU A 182 27.72 3.94 25.59
C GLU A 182 29.18 4.17 25.17
N GLU A 183 29.58 5.39 24.78
CA GLU A 183 30.98 5.73 24.45
C GLU A 183 31.89 5.81 25.70
N LEU A 184 31.32 6.01 26.89
CA LEU A 184 32.06 6.14 28.15
C LEU A 184 32.17 4.79 28.93
N ALA A 185 31.50 3.75 28.47
CA ALA A 185 31.45 2.44 29.12
C ALA A 185 32.44 1.47 28.49
#